data_355f1715d136dc1a05f6394029d7eb60
#
_entry.id   355f1715d136dc1a05f6394029d7eb60
#
_cell.length_a   1.000
_cell.length_b   1.000
_cell.length_c   1.000
_cell.angle_alpha   90.00
_cell.angle_beta   90.00
_cell.angle_gamma   90.00
#
_symmetry.space_group_name_H-M   'P 1'
#
loop_
_entity.id
_entity.type
_entity.pdbx_description
1 polymer ?
#
loop_
_entity_poly.entity_id
_entity_poly.type
_entity_poly.pdbx_seq_one_letter_code
_entity_poly.pdbx_strand_id
1 'polypeptide(L)'
;MPQMLIGGELCDATGGKTIEVRDPATGEVVDSVPRGTAAEVDAAVAAARKALPAWSALAPTKRAQLMHQAAERMKAAVPEIAKLLSREQGKPLAHAVLEASRVAENLEYYAGLADKIRGDYVPLDDPGKIGFTIRRPVGVVAAITPWNFPLTLMANKICPALAAGCTVVLKPASTTPLATQRAIEIINGAGFPPGVLNTLMGSGAEIGDALVRHPGINKVAFTGQTETGKRIMQLAAEHVTRVTLELGGSDPMIVCDDADIRRATAAAAIGRFFNAGQACLAVKRVYLFRGIADEFTTKIADRAAKEWKTGNGLAEGTKMGPLHTEAQRAEVEAQVADAVRRGAKVLAGSTRPEGAEFDKGWFMNATVLADVPEDSRMATEEVFGPAMPLFIVDDLDEAITKANSSVYGLGSSIWTRDLAKARRAAESIEAGYTWVNDIQVAYDQLPFGGAKQSGFGKEHGLEALEGYLEKKSVVLGTG
;
A
#
# COMPACT_ATOMS: atom_id res chain seq x y z
N MET A 1 19.48 -16.71 -6.83
CA MET A 1 19.32 -15.28 -7.20
C MET A 1 18.18 -15.17 -8.20
N PRO A 2 17.05 -14.55 -7.85
CA PRO A 2 15.97 -14.28 -8.78
C PRO A 2 16.44 -13.32 -9.89
N GLN A 3 15.84 -13.46 -11.06
CA GLN A 3 16.16 -12.65 -12.26
C GLN A 3 14.97 -11.73 -12.59
N MET A 4 15.20 -10.66 -13.34
CA MET A 4 14.14 -9.80 -13.88
C MET A 4 13.37 -10.56 -14.97
N LEU A 5 12.07 -10.34 -15.07
CA LEU A 5 11.24 -10.87 -16.16
C LEU A 5 11.03 -9.75 -17.21
N ILE A 6 11.62 -9.90 -18.39
CA ILE A 6 11.48 -8.93 -19.48
C ILE A 6 11.10 -9.65 -20.76
N GLY A 7 9.97 -9.25 -21.35
CA GLY A 7 9.53 -9.85 -22.62
C GLY A 7 9.18 -11.34 -22.54
N GLY A 8 8.92 -11.86 -21.34
CA GLY A 8 8.65 -13.27 -21.06
C GLY A 8 9.89 -14.11 -20.74
N GLU A 9 11.07 -13.51 -20.76
CA GLU A 9 12.35 -14.17 -20.47
C GLU A 9 12.92 -13.66 -19.13
N LEU A 10 13.59 -14.56 -18.39
CA LEU A 10 14.33 -14.22 -17.20
C LEU A 10 15.73 -13.72 -17.58
N CYS A 11 16.14 -12.58 -17.07
CA CYS A 11 17.44 -11.97 -17.38
C CYS A 11 18.09 -11.31 -16.17
N ASP A 12 19.42 -11.29 -16.19
CA ASP A 12 20.25 -10.54 -15.26
C ASP A 12 20.45 -9.09 -15.72
N ALA A 13 21.00 -8.25 -14.87
CA ALA A 13 21.37 -6.89 -15.25
C ALA A 13 22.65 -6.90 -16.12
N THR A 14 22.64 -6.11 -17.20
CA THR A 14 23.79 -5.96 -18.12
C THR A 14 25.08 -5.56 -17.41
N GLY A 15 24.97 -4.79 -16.31
CA GLY A 15 26.11 -4.36 -15.50
C GLY A 15 26.70 -5.42 -14.57
N GLY A 16 26.08 -6.59 -14.45
CA GLY A 16 26.51 -7.69 -13.56
C GLY A 16 26.48 -7.34 -12.06
N LYS A 17 25.97 -6.18 -11.68
CA LYS A 17 25.86 -5.77 -10.26
C LYS A 17 24.60 -6.33 -9.63
N THR A 18 24.67 -6.55 -8.31
CA THR A 18 23.55 -7.07 -7.51
C THR A 18 23.23 -6.18 -6.33
N ILE A 19 22.06 -6.39 -5.74
CA ILE A 19 21.62 -5.79 -4.48
C ILE A 19 21.31 -6.92 -3.51
N GLU A 20 21.90 -6.90 -2.32
CA GLU A 20 21.59 -7.85 -1.26
C GLU A 20 20.24 -7.55 -0.64
N VAL A 21 19.45 -8.59 -0.40
CA VAL A 21 18.21 -8.56 0.35
C VAL A 21 18.47 -9.20 1.70
N ARG A 22 18.19 -8.47 2.77
CA ARG A 22 18.51 -8.89 4.14
C ARG A 22 17.25 -9.18 4.95
N ASP A 23 17.35 -10.16 5.82
CA ASP A 23 16.35 -10.44 6.84
C ASP A 23 16.44 -9.38 7.95
N PRO A 24 15.40 -8.57 8.17
CA PRO A 24 15.41 -7.52 9.18
C PRO A 24 15.44 -8.05 10.62
N ALA A 25 15.16 -9.33 10.86
CA ALA A 25 15.24 -9.95 12.17
C ALA A 25 16.65 -10.39 12.55
N THR A 26 17.50 -10.73 11.56
CA THR A 26 18.83 -11.27 11.81
C THR A 26 19.95 -10.45 11.20
N GLY A 27 19.62 -9.55 10.25
CA GLY A 27 20.61 -8.82 9.45
C GLY A 27 21.31 -9.69 8.39
N GLU A 28 21.01 -10.98 8.32
CA GLU A 28 21.64 -11.92 7.37
C GLU A 28 21.12 -11.72 5.95
N VAL A 29 21.95 -12.03 4.97
CA VAL A 29 21.54 -11.98 3.56
C VAL A 29 20.61 -13.15 3.27
N VAL A 30 19.39 -12.86 2.83
CA VAL A 30 18.40 -13.85 2.38
C VAL A 30 18.74 -14.32 0.97
N ASP A 31 18.98 -13.38 0.07
CA ASP A 31 19.40 -13.59 -1.32
C ASP A 31 19.90 -12.25 -1.90
N SER A 32 20.27 -12.25 -3.18
CA SER A 32 20.57 -11.02 -3.92
C SER A 32 19.75 -10.97 -5.21
N VAL A 33 19.56 -9.76 -5.74
CA VAL A 33 18.83 -9.53 -6.99
C VAL A 33 19.66 -8.68 -7.95
N PRO A 34 19.42 -8.76 -9.26
CA PRO A 34 20.11 -7.93 -10.24
C PRO A 34 19.89 -6.43 -9.96
N ARG A 35 20.93 -5.62 -10.14
CA ARG A 35 20.84 -4.16 -10.11
C ARG A 35 20.72 -3.64 -11.55
N GLY A 36 19.48 -3.53 -12.02
CA GLY A 36 19.16 -3.05 -13.35
C GLY A 36 19.58 -1.60 -13.57
N THR A 37 19.73 -1.26 -14.83
CA THR A 37 20.15 0.04 -15.36
C THR A 37 19.08 0.62 -16.30
N ALA A 38 19.35 1.75 -16.91
CA ALA A 38 18.46 2.34 -17.93
C ALA A 38 18.23 1.38 -19.13
N ALA A 39 19.22 0.54 -19.45
CA ALA A 39 19.09 -0.42 -20.54
C ALA A 39 17.97 -1.45 -20.30
N GLU A 40 17.85 -1.96 -19.07
CA GLU A 40 16.76 -2.87 -18.71
C GLU A 40 15.40 -2.13 -18.67
N VAL A 41 15.38 -0.84 -18.30
CA VAL A 41 14.17 -0.02 -18.38
C VAL A 41 13.69 0.10 -19.83
N ASP A 42 14.60 0.44 -20.76
CA ASP A 42 14.28 0.55 -22.18
C ASP A 42 13.79 -0.79 -22.75
N ALA A 43 14.46 -1.89 -22.41
CA ALA A 43 14.08 -3.23 -22.85
C ALA A 43 12.68 -3.64 -22.33
N ALA A 44 12.38 -3.41 -21.05
CA ALA A 44 11.10 -3.75 -20.46
C ALA A 44 9.95 -2.91 -21.05
N VAL A 45 10.17 -1.61 -21.23
CA VAL A 45 9.16 -0.73 -21.87
C VAL A 45 8.95 -1.09 -23.34
N ALA A 46 10.01 -1.41 -24.07
CA ALA A 46 9.90 -1.87 -25.46
C ALA A 46 9.11 -3.19 -25.56
N ALA A 47 9.37 -4.16 -24.68
CA ALA A 47 8.63 -5.41 -24.61
C ALA A 47 7.14 -5.18 -24.27
N ALA A 48 6.84 -4.30 -23.31
CA ALA A 48 5.47 -3.95 -22.92
C ALA A 48 4.73 -3.27 -24.08
N ARG A 49 5.37 -2.32 -24.78
CA ARG A 49 4.79 -1.66 -25.95
C ARG A 49 4.52 -2.62 -27.10
N LYS A 50 5.42 -3.57 -27.35
CA LYS A 50 5.25 -4.62 -28.37
C LYS A 50 4.06 -5.53 -28.07
N ALA A 51 3.85 -5.89 -26.80
CA ALA A 51 2.75 -6.75 -26.38
C ALA A 51 1.38 -6.05 -26.34
N LEU A 52 1.36 -4.73 -26.12
CA LEU A 52 0.15 -3.95 -25.86
C LEU A 52 -0.95 -4.10 -26.94
N PRO A 53 -0.68 -4.00 -28.25
CA PRO A 53 -1.74 -4.11 -29.26
C PRO A 53 -2.49 -5.44 -29.22
N ALA A 54 -1.78 -6.55 -29.10
CA ALA A 54 -2.39 -7.88 -29.04
C ALA A 54 -3.14 -8.11 -27.72
N TRP A 55 -2.56 -7.67 -26.58
CA TRP A 55 -3.18 -7.79 -25.28
C TRP A 55 -4.45 -6.94 -25.15
N SER A 56 -4.41 -5.70 -25.58
CA SER A 56 -5.56 -4.78 -25.54
C SER A 56 -6.71 -5.21 -26.46
N ALA A 57 -6.41 -5.85 -27.58
CA ALA A 57 -7.39 -6.40 -28.52
C ALA A 57 -7.95 -7.77 -28.10
N LEU A 58 -7.33 -8.43 -27.11
CA LEU A 58 -7.83 -9.73 -26.61
C LEU A 58 -9.19 -9.55 -25.95
N ALA A 59 -10.12 -10.45 -26.25
CA ALA A 59 -11.46 -10.41 -25.66
C ALA A 59 -11.39 -10.32 -24.12
N PRO A 60 -12.18 -9.45 -23.47
CA PRO A 60 -12.14 -9.26 -22.02
C PRO A 60 -12.30 -10.56 -21.23
N THR A 61 -13.16 -11.47 -21.70
CA THR A 61 -13.36 -12.79 -21.09
C THR A 61 -12.12 -13.68 -21.15
N LYS A 62 -11.27 -13.52 -22.18
CA LYS A 62 -10.00 -14.25 -22.28
C LYS A 62 -8.96 -13.69 -21.32
N ARG A 63 -8.91 -12.35 -21.13
CA ARG A 63 -8.07 -11.72 -20.10
C ARG A 63 -8.51 -12.21 -18.71
N ALA A 64 -9.82 -12.19 -18.42
CA ALA A 64 -10.38 -12.71 -17.19
C ALA A 64 -10.00 -14.18 -16.93
N GLN A 65 -10.08 -15.03 -17.95
CA GLN A 65 -9.70 -16.45 -17.85
C GLN A 65 -8.23 -16.62 -17.41
N LEU A 66 -7.30 -15.87 -18.00
CA LEU A 66 -5.88 -15.90 -17.62
C LEU A 66 -5.67 -15.41 -16.18
N MET A 67 -6.39 -14.36 -15.77
CA MET A 67 -6.32 -13.83 -14.41
C MET A 67 -6.87 -14.83 -13.38
N HIS A 68 -7.96 -15.54 -13.67
CA HIS A 68 -8.46 -16.62 -12.80
C HIS A 68 -7.46 -17.78 -12.69
N GLN A 69 -6.82 -18.17 -13.81
CA GLN A 69 -5.76 -19.20 -13.77
C GLN A 69 -4.57 -18.76 -12.93
N ALA A 70 -4.20 -17.47 -13.01
CA ALA A 70 -3.16 -16.89 -12.17
C ALA A 70 -3.55 -16.90 -10.68
N ALA A 71 -4.81 -16.57 -10.36
CA ALA A 71 -5.32 -16.61 -9.00
C ALA A 71 -5.23 -18.02 -8.38
N GLU A 72 -5.62 -19.07 -9.14
CA GLU A 72 -5.51 -20.46 -8.67
C GLU A 72 -4.05 -20.87 -8.40
N ARG A 73 -3.13 -20.47 -9.28
CA ARG A 73 -1.69 -20.72 -9.06
C ARG A 73 -1.16 -19.98 -7.82
N MET A 74 -1.59 -18.73 -7.62
CA MET A 74 -1.21 -17.94 -6.45
C MET A 74 -1.74 -18.53 -5.14
N LYS A 75 -2.99 -19.02 -5.11
CA LYS A 75 -3.56 -19.73 -3.94
C LYS A 75 -2.69 -20.92 -3.53
N ALA A 76 -2.27 -21.72 -4.50
CA ALA A 76 -1.42 -22.89 -4.24
C ALA A 76 -0.01 -22.49 -3.73
N ALA A 77 0.50 -21.32 -4.09
CA ALA A 77 1.84 -20.84 -3.73
C ALA A 77 1.87 -20.01 -2.44
N VAL A 78 0.75 -19.70 -1.81
CA VAL A 78 0.68 -18.87 -0.59
C VAL A 78 1.67 -19.31 0.49
N PRO A 79 1.82 -20.61 0.85
CA PRO A 79 2.76 -21.00 1.91
C PRO A 79 4.23 -20.74 1.57
N GLU A 80 4.61 -20.90 0.30
CA GLU A 80 5.98 -20.62 -0.19
C GLU A 80 6.27 -19.13 -0.12
N ILE A 81 5.39 -18.33 -0.73
CA ILE A 81 5.54 -16.88 -0.85
C ILE A 81 5.49 -16.20 0.52
N ALA A 82 4.61 -16.64 1.41
CA ALA A 82 4.49 -16.09 2.76
C ALA A 82 5.78 -16.26 3.58
N LYS A 83 6.43 -17.42 3.48
CA LYS A 83 7.73 -17.64 4.16
C LYS A 83 8.81 -16.72 3.61
N LEU A 84 8.87 -16.57 2.28
CA LEU A 84 9.83 -15.68 1.63
C LEU A 84 9.59 -14.22 2.03
N LEU A 85 8.33 -13.78 2.00
CA LEU A 85 7.94 -12.44 2.41
C LEU A 85 8.28 -12.17 3.88
N SER A 86 8.00 -13.12 4.78
CA SER A 86 8.35 -12.97 6.20
C SER A 86 9.85 -12.80 6.40
N ARG A 87 10.68 -13.51 5.64
CA ARG A 87 12.15 -13.39 5.70
C ARG A 87 12.68 -12.06 5.18
N GLU A 88 12.20 -11.59 4.03
CA GLU A 88 12.74 -10.36 3.44
C GLU A 88 12.17 -9.08 4.05
N GLN A 89 10.93 -9.12 4.58
CA GLN A 89 10.25 -7.94 5.11
C GLN A 89 10.23 -7.88 6.64
N GLY A 90 10.23 -9.05 7.29
CA GLY A 90 10.26 -9.19 8.75
C GLY A 90 8.90 -9.41 9.42
N LYS A 91 7.78 -9.27 8.71
CA LYS A 91 6.44 -9.46 9.30
C LYS A 91 6.20 -10.89 9.79
N PRO A 92 5.35 -11.07 10.82
CA PRO A 92 4.92 -12.40 11.26
C PRO A 92 4.36 -13.24 10.11
N LEU A 93 4.66 -14.54 10.11
CA LEU A 93 4.23 -15.47 9.06
C LEU A 93 2.71 -15.42 8.82
N ALA A 94 1.91 -15.28 9.89
CA ALA A 94 0.46 -15.14 9.76
C ALA A 94 0.06 -13.90 8.96
N HIS A 95 0.75 -12.76 9.14
CA HIS A 95 0.52 -11.54 8.37
C HIS A 95 0.98 -11.71 6.91
N ALA A 96 2.08 -12.42 6.69
CA ALA A 96 2.58 -12.72 5.35
C ALA A 96 1.62 -13.65 4.57
N VAL A 97 0.99 -14.63 5.25
CA VAL A 97 -0.05 -15.50 4.65
C VAL A 97 -1.25 -14.67 4.22
N LEU A 98 -1.73 -13.76 5.08
CA LEU A 98 -2.84 -12.86 4.73
C LEU A 98 -2.50 -12.02 3.50
N GLU A 99 -1.31 -11.44 3.46
CA GLU A 99 -0.88 -10.61 2.33
C GLU A 99 -0.73 -11.40 1.03
N ALA A 100 -0.13 -12.58 1.08
CA ALA A 100 0.01 -13.45 -0.10
C ALA A 100 -1.36 -13.91 -0.65
N SER A 101 -2.33 -14.19 0.24
CA SER A 101 -3.69 -14.56 -0.15
C SER A 101 -4.43 -13.42 -0.87
N ARG A 102 -4.20 -12.16 -0.45
CA ARG A 102 -4.80 -10.98 -1.09
C ARG A 102 -4.47 -10.85 -2.58
N VAL A 103 -3.32 -11.38 -3.03
CA VAL A 103 -2.96 -11.35 -4.46
C VAL A 103 -3.96 -12.16 -5.30
N ALA A 104 -4.31 -13.36 -4.83
CA ALA A 104 -5.27 -14.21 -5.52
C ALA A 104 -6.68 -13.61 -5.49
N GLU A 105 -7.12 -13.07 -4.35
CA GLU A 105 -8.41 -12.41 -4.20
C GLU A 105 -8.54 -11.21 -5.15
N ASN A 106 -7.50 -10.39 -5.24
CA ASN A 106 -7.47 -9.22 -6.11
C ASN A 106 -7.49 -9.60 -7.61
N LEU A 107 -6.74 -10.67 -7.98
CA LEU A 107 -6.81 -11.23 -9.34
C LEU A 107 -8.23 -11.70 -9.69
N GLU A 108 -8.92 -12.39 -8.79
CA GLU A 108 -10.30 -12.85 -8.99
C GLU A 108 -11.28 -11.67 -9.11
N TYR A 109 -11.15 -10.68 -8.22
CA TYR A 109 -12.01 -9.51 -8.23
C TYR A 109 -11.93 -8.76 -9.57
N TYR A 110 -10.74 -8.42 -10.03
CA TYR A 110 -10.58 -7.70 -11.29
C TYR A 110 -10.81 -8.56 -12.53
N ALA A 111 -10.59 -9.88 -12.46
CA ALA A 111 -11.04 -10.81 -13.52
C ALA A 111 -12.56 -10.72 -13.70
N GLY A 112 -13.32 -10.68 -12.60
CA GLY A 112 -14.77 -10.50 -12.62
C GLY A 112 -15.25 -9.15 -13.17
N LEU A 113 -14.38 -8.13 -13.18
CA LEU A 113 -14.69 -6.80 -13.73
C LEU A 113 -14.22 -6.61 -15.19
N ALA A 114 -13.36 -7.45 -15.72
CA ALA A 114 -12.75 -7.26 -17.04
C ALA A 114 -13.78 -7.16 -18.17
N ASP A 115 -14.90 -7.90 -18.09
CA ASP A 115 -15.99 -7.88 -19.08
C ASP A 115 -17.11 -6.90 -18.72
N LYS A 116 -16.96 -6.11 -17.64
CA LYS A 116 -17.92 -5.07 -17.22
C LYS A 116 -17.56 -3.68 -17.71
N ILE A 117 -16.47 -3.54 -18.47
CA ILE A 117 -16.04 -2.27 -19.08
C ILE A 117 -17.07 -1.86 -20.14
N ARG A 118 -17.72 -0.72 -19.93
CA ARG A 118 -18.81 -0.23 -20.80
C ARG A 118 -18.55 1.20 -21.26
N GLY A 119 -19.10 1.54 -22.42
CA GLY A 119 -19.28 2.90 -22.90
C GLY A 119 -20.73 3.34 -22.76
N ASP A 120 -20.99 4.61 -23.02
CA ASP A 120 -22.30 5.23 -22.91
C ASP A 120 -22.83 5.55 -24.32
N TYR A 121 -24.12 5.33 -24.58
CA TYR A 121 -24.85 5.97 -25.66
C TYR A 121 -25.27 7.36 -25.22
N VAL A 122 -25.01 8.38 -26.04
CA VAL A 122 -25.31 9.78 -25.72
C VAL A 122 -26.21 10.34 -26.82
N PRO A 123 -27.48 10.71 -26.52
CA PRO A 123 -28.34 11.42 -27.46
C PRO A 123 -27.69 12.75 -27.87
N LEU A 124 -27.74 13.06 -29.16
CA LEU A 124 -27.24 14.33 -29.72
C LEU A 124 -28.41 15.16 -30.23
N ASP A 125 -28.27 16.49 -30.22
CA ASP A 125 -29.28 17.41 -30.75
C ASP A 125 -29.48 17.30 -32.29
N ASP A 126 -28.50 16.73 -33.01
CA ASP A 126 -28.56 16.45 -34.42
C ASP A 126 -29.11 15.03 -34.69
N PRO A 127 -30.33 14.89 -35.22
CA PRO A 127 -30.98 13.60 -35.45
C PRO A 127 -30.27 12.76 -36.55
N GLY A 128 -29.39 13.37 -37.34
CA GLY A 128 -28.54 12.66 -38.31
C GLY A 128 -27.25 12.11 -37.72
N LYS A 129 -27.11 12.12 -36.40
CA LYS A 129 -25.87 11.66 -35.75
C LYS A 129 -26.15 10.75 -34.53
N ILE A 130 -25.25 9.81 -34.35
CA ILE A 130 -25.23 8.94 -33.16
C ILE A 130 -23.96 9.23 -32.38
N GLY A 131 -24.13 9.57 -31.09
CA GLY A 131 -23.04 9.76 -30.14
C GLY A 131 -22.88 8.57 -29.22
N PHE A 132 -21.66 8.11 -29.02
CA PHE A 132 -21.34 7.12 -27.98
C PHE A 132 -19.92 7.28 -27.46
N THR A 133 -19.65 6.70 -26.31
CA THR A 133 -18.29 6.62 -25.76
C THR A 133 -17.77 5.20 -25.79
N ILE A 134 -16.46 5.05 -25.94
CA ILE A 134 -15.75 3.79 -25.76
C ILE A 134 -14.68 3.95 -24.69
N ARG A 135 -14.39 2.88 -23.98
CA ARG A 135 -13.27 2.81 -23.02
C ARG A 135 -12.11 2.06 -23.66
N ARG A 136 -10.91 2.61 -23.55
CA ARG A 136 -9.68 2.01 -24.08
C ARG A 136 -8.64 1.95 -22.97
N PRO A 137 -7.75 0.92 -22.91
CA PRO A 137 -6.63 0.92 -22.00
C PRO A 137 -5.75 2.16 -22.20
N VAL A 138 -5.24 2.72 -21.10
CA VAL A 138 -4.33 3.88 -21.15
C VAL A 138 -3.00 3.54 -21.84
N GLY A 139 -2.57 2.27 -21.83
CA GLY A 139 -1.35 1.82 -22.50
C GLY A 139 -0.40 1.06 -21.58
N VAL A 140 0.89 1.43 -21.61
CA VAL A 140 1.93 0.84 -20.75
C VAL A 140 1.93 1.51 -19.39
N VAL A 141 1.89 0.71 -18.33
CA VAL A 141 1.83 1.15 -16.93
C VAL A 141 3.15 0.87 -16.23
N ALA A 142 3.78 1.89 -15.65
CA ALA A 142 4.84 1.74 -14.66
C ALA A 142 4.20 1.56 -13.29
N ALA A 143 4.31 0.37 -12.70
CA ALA A 143 3.86 0.07 -11.36
C ALA A 143 5.06 0.08 -10.41
N ILE A 144 5.07 0.98 -9.41
CA ILE A 144 6.18 1.15 -8.47
C ILE A 144 5.64 0.93 -7.07
N THR A 145 6.18 -0.08 -6.37
CA THR A 145 5.65 -0.53 -5.07
C THR A 145 6.64 -0.36 -3.93
N PRO A 146 6.17 -0.08 -2.70
CA PRO A 146 6.98 0.03 -1.51
C PRO A 146 7.27 -1.35 -0.90
N TRP A 147 8.01 -1.33 0.21
CA TRP A 147 8.51 -2.51 0.90
C TRP A 147 7.58 -3.07 1.99
N ASN A 148 6.60 -2.30 2.48
CA ASN A 148 5.82 -2.67 3.66
C ASN A 148 4.72 -3.71 3.40
N PHE A 149 4.03 -3.61 2.26
CA PHE A 149 3.06 -4.59 1.75
C PHE A 149 3.31 -4.85 0.25
N PRO A 150 4.48 -5.41 -0.10
CA PRO A 150 4.93 -5.48 -1.48
C PRO A 150 4.00 -6.29 -2.38
N LEU A 151 3.37 -7.35 -1.86
CA LEU A 151 2.47 -8.21 -2.63
C LEU A 151 1.09 -7.57 -2.83
N THR A 152 0.47 -7.07 -1.77
CA THR A 152 -0.84 -6.41 -1.85
C THR A 152 -0.76 -5.18 -2.77
N LEU A 153 0.25 -4.33 -2.56
CA LEU A 153 0.39 -3.09 -3.33
C LEU A 153 0.84 -3.33 -4.78
N MET A 154 1.51 -4.46 -5.05
CA MET A 154 1.69 -4.94 -6.41
C MET A 154 0.33 -5.32 -7.03
N ALA A 155 -0.44 -6.17 -6.38
CA ALA A 155 -1.72 -6.66 -6.88
C ALA A 155 -2.70 -5.51 -7.17
N ASN A 156 -2.79 -4.52 -6.28
CA ASN A 156 -3.63 -3.32 -6.45
C ASN A 156 -3.32 -2.53 -7.73
N LYS A 157 -2.13 -2.68 -8.29
CA LYS A 157 -1.70 -1.99 -9.51
C LYS A 157 -1.81 -2.86 -10.74
N ILE A 158 -1.29 -4.10 -10.65
CA ILE A 158 -1.23 -4.97 -11.83
C ILE A 158 -2.60 -5.55 -12.20
N CYS A 159 -3.44 -5.92 -11.21
CA CYS A 159 -4.72 -6.58 -11.49
C CYS A 159 -5.70 -5.67 -12.26
N PRO A 160 -5.98 -4.43 -11.83
CA PRO A 160 -6.83 -3.54 -12.62
C PRO A 160 -6.20 -3.15 -13.96
N ALA A 161 -4.87 -3.00 -14.05
CA ALA A 161 -4.17 -2.73 -15.31
C ALA A 161 -4.35 -3.87 -16.32
N LEU A 162 -4.18 -5.13 -15.89
CA LEU A 162 -4.37 -6.32 -16.73
C LEU A 162 -5.82 -6.46 -17.17
N ALA A 163 -6.78 -6.29 -16.27
CA ALA A 163 -8.22 -6.33 -16.58
C ALA A 163 -8.60 -5.27 -17.63
N ALA A 164 -8.05 -4.05 -17.49
CA ALA A 164 -8.24 -2.97 -18.45
C ALA A 164 -7.65 -3.26 -19.84
N GLY A 165 -6.69 -4.18 -19.94
CA GLY A 165 -5.96 -4.48 -21.18
C GLY A 165 -4.67 -3.67 -21.33
N CYS A 166 -4.14 -3.09 -20.27
CA CYS A 166 -2.82 -2.46 -20.20
C CYS A 166 -1.71 -3.50 -20.06
N THR A 167 -0.50 -3.16 -20.47
CA THR A 167 0.72 -3.91 -20.15
C THR A 167 1.46 -3.23 -19.02
N VAL A 168 2.28 -3.99 -18.27
CA VAL A 168 2.87 -3.52 -17.03
C VAL A 168 4.38 -3.71 -16.99
N VAL A 169 5.07 -2.68 -16.52
CA VAL A 169 6.46 -2.74 -16.06
C VAL A 169 6.44 -2.48 -14.56
N LEU A 170 6.68 -3.53 -13.77
CA LEU A 170 6.67 -3.49 -12.30
C LEU A 170 8.08 -3.26 -11.77
N LYS A 171 8.22 -2.28 -10.88
CA LYS A 171 9.41 -2.06 -10.07
C LYS A 171 9.09 -2.25 -8.59
N PRO A 172 9.40 -3.39 -7.97
CA PRO A 172 9.28 -3.58 -6.54
C PRO A 172 10.32 -2.74 -5.77
N ALA A 173 10.12 -2.58 -4.48
CA ALA A 173 11.15 -2.02 -3.61
C ALA A 173 12.42 -2.87 -3.67
N SER A 174 13.59 -2.23 -3.62
CA SER A 174 14.87 -2.93 -3.71
C SER A 174 15.18 -3.81 -2.48
N THR A 175 14.46 -3.60 -1.39
CA THR A 175 14.65 -4.33 -0.13
C THR A 175 13.65 -5.47 0.08
N THR A 176 12.58 -5.54 -0.72
CA THR A 176 11.57 -6.63 -0.69
C THR A 176 11.17 -7.08 -2.10
N PRO A 177 12.13 -7.43 -2.96
CA PRO A 177 11.83 -7.83 -4.33
C PRO A 177 11.54 -9.33 -4.48
N LEU A 178 11.97 -10.18 -3.54
CA LEU A 178 12.02 -11.63 -3.71
C LEU A 178 10.62 -12.26 -3.82
N ALA A 179 9.76 -11.99 -2.84
CA ALA A 179 8.39 -12.50 -2.83
C ALA A 179 7.58 -11.92 -4.01
N THR A 180 7.80 -10.64 -4.32
CA THR A 180 7.14 -9.97 -5.46
C THR A 180 7.56 -10.60 -6.79
N GLN A 181 8.84 -10.83 -7.02
CA GLN A 181 9.33 -11.49 -8.24
C GLN A 181 8.78 -12.89 -8.36
N ARG A 182 8.82 -13.67 -7.27
CA ARG A 182 8.28 -15.02 -7.26
C ARG A 182 6.78 -15.05 -7.58
N ALA A 183 6.02 -14.11 -7.03
CA ALA A 183 4.60 -13.96 -7.35
C ALA A 183 4.38 -13.65 -8.85
N ILE A 184 5.16 -12.76 -9.44
CA ILE A 184 5.07 -12.43 -10.87
C ILE A 184 5.42 -13.63 -11.76
N GLU A 185 6.43 -14.43 -11.40
CA GLU A 185 6.75 -15.67 -12.13
C GLU A 185 5.56 -16.66 -12.13
N ILE A 186 4.92 -16.83 -10.97
CA ILE A 186 3.74 -17.69 -10.82
C ILE A 186 2.57 -17.17 -11.63
N ILE A 187 2.29 -15.87 -11.57
CA ILE A 187 1.24 -15.20 -12.35
C ILE A 187 1.52 -15.34 -13.84
N ASN A 188 2.73 -15.01 -14.29
CA ASN A 188 3.12 -15.13 -15.70
C ASN A 188 3.01 -16.58 -16.23
N GLY A 189 3.28 -17.57 -15.38
CA GLY A 189 3.12 -18.98 -15.67
C GLY A 189 1.67 -19.42 -15.96
N ALA A 190 0.67 -18.56 -15.76
CA ALA A 190 -0.71 -18.80 -16.18
C ALA A 190 -0.92 -18.64 -17.70
N GLY A 191 0.12 -18.25 -18.44
CA GLY A 191 0.08 -18.15 -19.90
C GLY A 191 -0.18 -16.73 -20.43
N PHE A 192 0.15 -15.72 -19.67
CA PHE A 192 0.15 -14.33 -20.16
C PHE A 192 1.13 -14.21 -21.34
N PRO A 193 0.77 -13.50 -22.43
CA PRO A 193 1.66 -13.31 -23.55
C PRO A 193 2.96 -12.61 -23.13
N PRO A 194 4.12 -12.96 -23.74
CA PRO A 194 5.39 -12.32 -23.47
C PRO A 194 5.31 -10.80 -23.56
N GLY A 195 5.81 -10.09 -22.53
CA GLY A 195 5.82 -8.64 -22.44
C GLY A 195 4.56 -8.00 -21.86
N VAL A 196 3.49 -8.76 -21.56
CA VAL A 196 2.31 -8.24 -20.85
C VAL A 196 2.67 -7.84 -19.41
N LEU A 197 3.46 -8.69 -18.74
CA LEU A 197 4.05 -8.44 -17.44
C LEU A 197 5.57 -8.41 -17.56
N ASN A 198 6.19 -7.37 -17.00
CA ASN A 198 7.65 -7.24 -16.93
C ASN A 198 8.03 -6.77 -15.53
N THR A 199 9.21 -7.17 -15.04
CA THR A 199 9.75 -6.72 -13.76
C THR A 199 11.13 -6.13 -13.92
N LEU A 200 11.39 -5.08 -13.14
CA LEU A 200 12.69 -4.41 -13.04
C LEU A 200 13.15 -4.40 -11.59
N MET A 201 14.37 -4.82 -11.33
CA MET A 201 14.99 -4.77 -10.01
C MET A 201 16.11 -3.73 -10.01
N GLY A 202 16.16 -2.88 -8.99
CA GLY A 202 17.16 -1.83 -8.87
C GLY A 202 16.76 -0.71 -7.94
N SER A 203 17.65 0.27 -7.76
CA SER A 203 17.39 1.40 -6.86
C SER A 203 16.35 2.36 -7.46
N GLY A 204 15.60 3.04 -6.57
CA GLY A 204 14.62 4.06 -6.98
C GLY A 204 15.26 5.22 -7.75
N ALA A 205 16.45 5.66 -7.32
CA ALA A 205 17.15 6.77 -7.93
C ALA A 205 17.71 6.45 -9.33
N GLU A 206 18.07 5.18 -9.59
CA GLU A 206 18.63 4.77 -10.89
C GLU A 206 17.54 4.42 -11.90
N ILE A 207 16.75 3.40 -11.60
CA ILE A 207 15.76 2.89 -12.57
C ILE A 207 14.36 3.44 -12.35
N GLY A 208 14.04 3.90 -11.14
CA GLY A 208 12.72 4.47 -10.86
C GLY A 208 12.48 5.77 -11.64
N ASP A 209 13.42 6.70 -11.57
CA ASP A 209 13.36 7.96 -12.30
C ASP A 209 13.39 7.74 -13.82
N ALA A 210 14.26 6.83 -14.29
CA ALA A 210 14.34 6.47 -15.71
C ALA A 210 13.00 5.90 -16.22
N LEU A 211 12.36 5.03 -15.42
CA LEU A 211 11.06 4.45 -15.76
C LEU A 211 9.95 5.51 -15.82
N VAL A 212 9.91 6.43 -14.85
CA VAL A 212 8.89 7.51 -14.83
C VAL A 212 9.05 8.47 -16.00
N ARG A 213 10.29 8.81 -16.38
CA ARG A 213 10.60 9.70 -17.51
C ARG A 213 10.51 9.05 -18.87
N HIS A 214 10.36 7.73 -18.92
CA HIS A 214 10.43 7.03 -20.22
C HIS A 214 9.22 7.39 -21.10
N PRO A 215 9.41 7.91 -22.33
CA PRO A 215 8.31 8.38 -23.20
C PRO A 215 7.36 7.27 -23.65
N GLY A 216 7.73 6.02 -23.43
CA GLY A 216 6.91 4.85 -23.69
C GLY A 216 5.94 4.50 -22.57
N ILE A 217 5.98 5.17 -21.42
CA ILE A 217 5.06 4.99 -20.30
C ILE A 217 3.87 5.92 -20.43
N ASN A 218 2.67 5.38 -20.28
CA ASN A 218 1.42 6.13 -20.38
C ASN A 218 0.81 6.45 -19.02
N LYS A 219 1.13 5.65 -17.99
CA LYS A 219 0.67 5.85 -16.62
C LYS A 219 1.71 5.36 -15.62
N VAL A 220 1.88 6.11 -14.55
CA VAL A 220 2.61 5.68 -13.35
C VAL A 220 1.61 5.44 -12.22
N ALA A 221 1.64 4.24 -11.65
CA ALA A 221 0.94 3.89 -10.41
C ALA A 221 1.98 3.69 -9.32
N PHE A 222 2.00 4.57 -8.32
CA PHE A 222 3.01 4.62 -7.28
C PHE A 222 2.39 4.55 -5.90
N THR A 223 3.00 3.77 -5.02
CA THR A 223 2.79 3.84 -3.56
C THR A 223 4.12 4.02 -2.86
N GLY A 224 4.19 4.97 -1.93
CA GLY A 224 5.39 5.25 -1.16
C GLY A 224 5.36 6.56 -0.38
N GLN A 225 6.52 7.12 -0.11
CA GLN A 225 6.65 8.37 0.64
C GLN A 225 6.13 9.58 -0.15
N THR A 226 5.54 10.55 0.55
CA THR A 226 4.96 11.77 -0.04
C THR A 226 5.98 12.56 -0.87
N GLU A 227 7.20 12.73 -0.39
CA GLU A 227 8.24 13.46 -1.13
C GLU A 227 8.66 12.75 -2.42
N THR A 228 8.69 11.41 -2.41
CA THR A 228 8.91 10.62 -3.63
C THR A 228 7.74 10.77 -4.62
N GLY A 229 6.51 10.82 -4.11
CA GLY A 229 5.31 11.07 -4.93
C GLY A 229 5.37 12.44 -5.61
N LYS A 230 5.75 13.50 -4.89
CA LYS A 230 5.96 14.84 -5.45
C LYS A 230 7.03 14.84 -6.56
N ARG A 231 8.15 14.13 -6.34
CA ARG A 231 9.20 13.95 -7.37
C ARG A 231 8.66 13.23 -8.60
N ILE A 232 7.89 12.16 -8.43
CA ILE A 232 7.27 11.43 -9.54
C ILE A 232 6.36 12.35 -10.35
N MET A 233 5.55 13.19 -9.71
CA MET A 233 4.71 14.18 -10.41
C MET A 233 5.55 15.13 -11.27
N GLN A 234 6.66 15.63 -10.73
CA GLN A 234 7.57 16.52 -11.47
C GLN A 234 8.15 15.82 -12.72
N LEU A 235 8.60 14.57 -12.57
CA LEU A 235 9.16 13.79 -13.68
C LEU A 235 8.09 13.41 -14.73
N ALA A 236 6.91 13.01 -14.28
CA ALA A 236 5.78 12.64 -15.14
C ALA A 236 5.26 13.82 -15.99
N ALA A 237 5.42 15.04 -15.49
CA ALA A 237 5.03 16.25 -16.20
C ALA A 237 5.78 16.46 -17.53
N GLU A 238 7.00 15.93 -17.68
CA GLU A 238 7.81 16.03 -18.90
C GLU A 238 7.08 15.47 -20.14
N HIS A 239 6.23 14.45 -19.95
CA HIS A 239 5.46 13.80 -21.02
C HIS A 239 3.95 13.80 -20.78
N VAL A 240 3.46 14.60 -19.82
CA VAL A 240 2.04 14.63 -19.41
C VAL A 240 1.54 13.22 -19.03
N THR A 241 2.44 12.42 -18.42
CA THR A 241 2.14 11.03 -18.04
C THR A 241 1.15 11.02 -16.88
N ARG A 242 0.09 10.21 -16.99
CA ARG A 242 -0.90 10.05 -15.91
C ARG A 242 -0.26 9.45 -14.67
N VAL A 243 -0.70 9.91 -13.50
CA VAL A 243 -0.24 9.36 -12.23
C VAL A 243 -1.41 8.96 -11.32
N THR A 244 -1.24 7.88 -10.57
CA THR A 244 -2.00 7.55 -9.37
C THR A 244 -1.01 7.43 -8.24
N LEU A 245 -1.24 8.16 -7.14
CA LEU A 245 -0.32 8.27 -6.03
C LEU A 245 -1.03 7.88 -4.74
N GLU A 246 -0.53 6.82 -4.10
CA GLU A 246 -0.87 6.41 -2.74
C GLU A 246 0.33 6.70 -1.85
N LEU A 247 0.18 7.67 -0.95
CA LEU A 247 1.30 8.23 -0.21
C LEU A 247 1.16 8.01 1.30
N GLY A 248 1.94 8.75 2.10
CA GLY A 248 1.90 8.67 3.54
C GLY A 248 0.54 9.05 4.12
N GLY A 249 0.31 8.66 5.35
CA GLY A 249 -0.89 8.99 6.11
C GLY A 249 -0.57 9.21 7.59
N SER A 250 -1.44 9.93 8.30
CA SER A 250 -1.41 10.09 9.74
C SER A 250 -2.83 9.93 10.30
N ASP A 251 -3.35 8.70 10.17
CA ASP A 251 -4.76 8.42 10.36
C ASP A 251 -5.22 8.66 11.79
N PRO A 252 -6.24 9.50 12.01
CA PRO A 252 -6.84 9.72 13.31
C PRO A 252 -7.83 8.60 13.66
N MET A 253 -7.83 8.18 14.92
CA MET A 253 -8.86 7.37 15.54
C MET A 253 -9.54 8.18 16.64
N ILE A 254 -10.83 8.49 16.49
CA ILE A 254 -11.62 9.20 17.49
C ILE A 254 -12.40 8.19 18.32
N VAL A 255 -12.31 8.26 19.64
CA VAL A 255 -13.04 7.38 20.55
C VAL A 255 -13.92 8.23 21.47
N CYS A 256 -15.24 8.16 21.22
CA CYS A 256 -16.22 8.90 21.98
C CYS A 256 -16.53 8.23 23.33
N ASP A 257 -17.17 8.96 24.24
CA ASP A 257 -17.54 8.55 25.59
C ASP A 257 -18.52 7.35 25.64
N ASP A 258 -19.30 7.13 24.58
CA ASP A 258 -20.25 6.04 24.44
C ASP A 258 -19.69 4.80 23.72
N ALA A 259 -18.41 4.81 23.35
CA ALA A 259 -17.77 3.72 22.61
C ALA A 259 -17.65 2.42 23.44
N ASP A 260 -17.63 1.28 22.76
CA ASP A 260 -17.20 0.01 23.38
C ASP A 260 -15.68 0.02 23.54
N ILE A 261 -15.21 0.40 24.72
CA ILE A 261 -13.77 0.56 25.02
C ILE A 261 -12.98 -0.74 24.80
N ARG A 262 -13.58 -1.90 25.09
CA ARG A 262 -12.92 -3.19 24.90
C ARG A 262 -12.64 -3.44 23.40
N ARG A 263 -13.63 -3.17 22.54
CA ARG A 263 -13.46 -3.31 21.10
C ARG A 263 -12.54 -2.22 20.54
N ALA A 264 -12.72 -0.98 20.97
CA ALA A 264 -11.92 0.15 20.51
C ALA A 264 -10.42 -0.03 20.83
N THR A 265 -10.07 -0.48 22.06
CA THR A 265 -8.67 -0.74 22.43
C THR A 265 -8.08 -1.94 21.68
N ALA A 266 -8.86 -2.99 21.41
CA ALA A 266 -8.40 -4.11 20.58
C ALA A 266 -8.11 -3.67 19.14
N ALA A 267 -9.01 -2.88 18.57
CA ALA A 267 -8.85 -2.32 17.25
C ALA A 267 -7.67 -1.34 17.15
N ALA A 268 -7.51 -0.44 18.13
CA ALA A 268 -6.38 0.47 18.21
C ALA A 268 -5.05 -0.29 18.23
N ALA A 269 -4.95 -1.36 19.04
CA ALA A 269 -3.76 -2.19 19.12
C ALA A 269 -3.45 -2.89 17.78
N ILE A 270 -4.44 -3.50 17.14
CA ILE A 270 -4.28 -4.07 15.79
C ILE A 270 -3.89 -2.96 14.81
N GLY A 271 -4.65 -1.86 14.81
CA GLY A 271 -4.44 -0.74 13.92
C GLY A 271 -3.08 -0.06 14.05
N ARG A 272 -2.44 -0.16 15.22
CA ARG A 272 -1.11 0.43 15.41
C ARG A 272 0.02 -0.57 15.28
N PHE A 273 -0.15 -1.82 15.75
CA PHE A 273 0.96 -2.75 15.92
C PHE A 273 1.03 -3.84 14.84
N PHE A 274 -0.01 -4.00 14.01
CA PHE A 274 0.05 -4.84 12.81
C PHE A 274 1.21 -4.42 11.92
N ASN A 275 1.99 -5.38 11.42
CA ASN A 275 3.23 -5.14 10.64
C ASN A 275 4.21 -4.18 11.34
N ALA A 276 4.30 -4.20 12.68
CA ALA A 276 5.07 -3.26 13.50
C ALA A 276 4.73 -1.78 13.22
N GLY A 277 3.48 -1.47 12.91
CA GLY A 277 3.02 -0.13 12.61
C GLY A 277 3.47 0.43 11.25
N GLN A 278 4.08 -0.39 10.42
CA GLN A 278 4.60 -0.03 9.11
C GLN A 278 3.51 -0.13 8.04
N ALA A 279 2.42 0.61 8.24
CA ALA A 279 1.28 0.69 7.33
C ALA A 279 0.88 2.16 7.09
N CYS A 280 0.56 2.49 5.84
CA CYS A 280 0.10 3.84 5.49
C CYS A 280 -1.18 4.22 6.23
N LEU A 281 -2.11 3.26 6.38
CA LEU A 281 -3.40 3.39 7.08
C LEU A 281 -3.35 2.93 8.55
N ALA A 282 -2.16 2.89 9.19
CA ALA A 282 -2.07 2.60 10.61
C ALA A 282 -2.77 3.68 11.46
N VAL A 283 -3.38 3.29 12.58
CA VAL A 283 -3.88 4.24 13.58
C VAL A 283 -2.70 5.01 14.15
N LYS A 284 -2.52 6.27 13.76
CA LYS A 284 -1.33 7.07 14.08
C LYS A 284 -1.56 8.14 15.14
N ARG A 285 -2.81 8.62 15.28
CA ARG A 285 -3.18 9.63 16.28
C ARG A 285 -4.51 9.21 16.91
N VAL A 286 -4.50 8.91 18.22
CA VAL A 286 -5.70 8.47 18.95
C VAL A 286 -6.25 9.62 19.76
N TYR A 287 -7.46 10.08 19.47
CA TYR A 287 -8.18 11.14 20.15
C TYR A 287 -9.24 10.54 21.07
N LEU A 288 -9.09 10.72 22.37
CA LEU A 288 -9.94 10.15 23.41
C LEU A 288 -10.79 11.22 24.07
N PHE A 289 -12.10 11.03 24.11
CA PHE A 289 -12.94 11.87 24.93
C PHE A 289 -12.55 11.73 26.39
N ARG A 290 -12.53 12.83 27.11
CA ARG A 290 -12.02 12.92 28.50
C ARG A 290 -12.65 11.87 29.42
N GLY A 291 -13.96 11.60 29.28
CA GLY A 291 -14.69 10.68 30.15
C GLY A 291 -14.22 9.22 30.10
N ILE A 292 -13.57 8.82 28.99
CA ILE A 292 -13.11 7.41 28.83
C ILE A 292 -11.59 7.29 28.76
N ALA A 293 -10.86 8.41 28.85
CA ALA A 293 -9.44 8.47 28.58
C ALA A 293 -8.62 7.55 29.53
N ASP A 294 -8.90 7.58 30.82
CA ASP A 294 -8.16 6.79 31.83
C ASP A 294 -8.36 5.28 31.61
N GLU A 295 -9.62 4.85 31.36
CA GLU A 295 -9.92 3.44 31.11
C GLU A 295 -9.29 2.95 29.80
N PHE A 296 -9.41 3.74 28.74
CA PHE A 296 -8.80 3.40 27.44
C PHE A 296 -7.30 3.32 27.55
N THR A 297 -6.67 4.32 28.15
CA THR A 297 -5.22 4.44 28.33
C THR A 297 -4.64 3.25 29.10
N THR A 298 -5.27 2.87 30.22
CA THR A 298 -4.86 1.70 31.00
C THR A 298 -4.94 0.42 30.16
N LYS A 299 -6.05 0.21 29.46
CA LYS A 299 -6.26 -1.01 28.68
C LYS A 299 -5.34 -1.10 27.46
N ILE A 300 -5.07 0.00 26.75
CA ILE A 300 -4.19 -0.04 25.59
C ILE A 300 -2.73 -0.24 25.98
N ALA A 301 -2.28 0.35 27.10
CA ALA A 301 -0.94 0.11 27.62
C ALA A 301 -0.75 -1.36 28.02
N ASP A 302 -1.72 -1.95 28.71
CA ASP A 302 -1.75 -3.37 29.06
C ASP A 302 -1.69 -4.28 27.82
N ARG A 303 -2.48 -3.98 26.77
CA ARG A 303 -2.45 -4.73 25.51
C ARG A 303 -1.09 -4.64 24.84
N ALA A 304 -0.52 -3.44 24.72
CA ALA A 304 0.79 -3.24 24.14
C ALA A 304 1.88 -4.07 24.84
N ALA A 305 1.87 -4.07 26.18
CA ALA A 305 2.86 -4.77 26.98
C ALA A 305 2.69 -6.30 26.96
N LYS A 306 1.45 -6.82 26.95
CA LYS A 306 1.17 -8.23 27.22
C LYS A 306 0.78 -9.04 25.97
N GLU A 307 0.10 -8.41 24.98
CA GLU A 307 -0.47 -9.13 23.83
C GLU A 307 0.40 -9.04 22.56
N TRP A 308 1.19 -7.98 22.40
CA TRP A 308 2.00 -7.72 21.21
C TRP A 308 3.46 -8.15 21.37
N LYS A 309 3.64 -9.48 21.49
CA LYS A 309 4.98 -10.08 21.62
C LYS A 309 5.81 -9.80 20.37
N THR A 310 6.92 -9.08 20.56
CA THR A 310 7.93 -8.82 19.54
C THR A 310 8.82 -10.06 19.34
N GLY A 311 9.18 -10.36 18.09
CA GLY A 311 10.06 -11.50 17.79
C GLY A 311 10.36 -11.64 16.30
N ASN A 312 11.17 -12.66 15.96
CA ASN A 312 11.37 -13.06 14.57
C ASN A 312 10.03 -13.47 13.95
N GLY A 313 9.71 -12.97 12.75
CA GLY A 313 8.42 -13.21 12.08
C GLY A 313 8.11 -14.70 11.82
N LEU A 314 9.12 -15.54 11.74
CA LEU A 314 8.97 -17.01 11.56
C LEU A 314 8.87 -17.77 12.87
N ALA A 315 9.12 -17.14 14.03
CA ALA A 315 9.01 -17.79 15.32
C ALA A 315 7.54 -17.90 15.77
N GLU A 316 7.20 -19.02 16.38
CA GLU A 316 5.86 -19.28 16.90
C GLU A 316 5.46 -18.25 17.97
N GLY A 317 4.23 -17.79 17.93
CA GLY A 317 3.69 -16.84 18.90
C GLY A 317 4.11 -15.38 18.70
N THR A 318 4.95 -15.09 17.71
CA THR A 318 5.30 -13.71 17.34
C THR A 318 4.04 -12.97 16.83
N LYS A 319 3.74 -11.83 17.43
CA LYS A 319 2.65 -10.93 17.02
C LYS A 319 3.15 -9.71 16.26
N MET A 320 4.38 -9.30 16.52
CA MET A 320 5.01 -8.14 15.90
C MET A 320 6.45 -8.48 15.51
N GLY A 321 6.78 -8.29 14.24
CA GLY A 321 8.13 -8.47 13.71
C GLY A 321 9.03 -7.25 13.99
N PRO A 322 10.27 -7.25 13.47
CA PRO A 322 11.14 -6.07 13.51
C PRO A 322 10.63 -4.94 12.60
N LEU A 323 11.19 -3.76 12.79
CA LEU A 323 11.16 -2.73 11.75
C LEU A 323 12.03 -3.17 10.57
N HIS A 324 11.68 -2.70 9.37
CA HIS A 324 12.28 -3.21 8.14
C HIS A 324 13.76 -2.86 7.96
N THR A 325 14.17 -1.67 8.44
CA THR A 325 15.56 -1.22 8.38
C THR A 325 15.99 -0.56 9.68
N GLU A 326 17.30 -0.47 9.89
CA GLU A 326 17.87 0.27 11.02
C GLU A 326 17.48 1.75 10.99
N ALA A 327 17.52 2.36 9.80
CA ALA A 327 17.13 3.75 9.61
C ALA A 327 15.66 3.99 10.00
N GLN A 328 14.76 3.06 9.66
CA GLN A 328 13.35 3.14 10.05
C GLN A 328 13.17 3.05 11.56
N ARG A 329 13.92 2.16 12.23
CA ARG A 329 13.90 2.06 13.70
C ARG A 329 14.43 3.35 14.36
N ALA A 330 15.56 3.84 13.90
CA ALA A 330 16.16 5.07 14.41
C ALA A 330 15.24 6.29 14.28
N GLU A 331 14.49 6.37 13.16
CA GLU A 331 13.52 7.43 12.94
C GLU A 331 12.37 7.37 13.96
N VAL A 332 11.78 6.20 14.19
CA VAL A 332 10.69 6.03 15.17
C VAL A 332 11.20 6.28 16.60
N GLU A 333 12.39 5.77 16.96
CA GLU A 333 13.04 6.05 18.24
C GLU A 333 13.25 7.56 18.44
N ALA A 334 13.66 8.29 17.39
CA ALA A 334 13.84 9.74 17.44
C ALA A 334 12.52 10.51 17.62
N GLN A 335 11.45 10.09 16.96
CA GLN A 335 10.11 10.68 17.13
C GLN A 335 9.56 10.46 18.55
N VAL A 336 9.73 9.25 19.11
CA VAL A 336 9.36 8.95 20.50
C VAL A 336 10.19 9.80 21.47
N ALA A 337 11.50 9.86 21.27
CA ALA A 337 12.39 10.65 22.13
C ALA A 337 12.08 12.16 22.07
N ASP A 338 11.66 12.69 20.92
CA ASP A 338 11.20 14.08 20.80
C ASP A 338 9.96 14.32 21.66
N ALA A 339 8.94 13.48 21.57
CA ALA A 339 7.73 13.60 22.38
C ALA A 339 8.03 13.52 23.90
N VAL A 340 8.88 12.58 24.33
CA VAL A 340 9.27 12.42 25.72
C VAL A 340 10.03 13.63 26.25
N ARG A 341 11.00 14.17 25.49
CA ARG A 341 11.70 15.40 25.87
C ARG A 341 10.77 16.60 26.04
N ARG A 342 9.65 16.62 25.33
CA ARG A 342 8.62 17.67 25.39
C ARG A 342 7.56 17.43 26.45
N GLY A 343 7.64 16.33 27.23
CA GLY A 343 6.78 16.04 28.36
C GLY A 343 5.82 14.87 28.19
N ALA A 344 5.82 14.15 27.08
CA ALA A 344 5.03 12.94 26.90
C ALA A 344 5.44 11.86 27.89
N LYS A 345 4.46 11.09 28.39
CA LYS A 345 4.66 9.99 29.33
C LYS A 345 4.62 8.65 28.59
N VAL A 346 5.65 7.84 28.74
CA VAL A 346 5.67 6.47 28.25
C VAL A 346 4.84 5.58 29.18
N LEU A 347 3.83 4.93 28.64
CA LEU A 347 2.95 4.02 29.36
C LEU A 347 3.32 2.56 29.12
N ALA A 348 3.87 2.25 27.94
CA ALA A 348 4.38 0.93 27.58
C ALA A 348 5.47 1.07 26.52
N GLY A 349 6.41 0.14 26.47
CA GLY A 349 7.43 0.05 25.42
C GLY A 349 8.50 1.13 25.50
N SER A 350 8.78 1.81 24.37
CA SER A 350 9.85 2.81 24.20
C SER A 350 11.27 2.23 24.36
N THR A 351 11.40 0.92 24.31
CA THR A 351 12.67 0.20 24.45
C THR A 351 12.80 -0.84 23.36
N ARG A 352 14.01 -1.32 23.18
CA ARG A 352 14.27 -2.55 22.41
C ARG A 352 13.97 -3.75 23.32
N PRO A 353 13.48 -4.87 22.78
CA PRO A 353 13.35 -6.09 23.56
C PRO A 353 14.71 -6.60 24.01
N GLU A 354 14.75 -7.28 25.17
CA GLU A 354 15.95 -7.86 25.76
C GLU A 354 16.08 -9.34 25.39
N GLY A 355 17.32 -9.81 25.22
CA GLY A 355 17.66 -11.20 24.90
C GLY A 355 18.61 -11.30 23.70
N ALA A 356 19.44 -12.34 23.67
CA ALA A 356 20.46 -12.53 22.63
C ALA A 356 19.84 -12.65 21.21
N GLU A 357 18.60 -13.10 21.10
CA GLU A 357 17.84 -13.17 19.85
C GLU A 357 17.50 -11.79 19.25
N PHE A 358 17.61 -10.71 20.04
CA PHE A 358 17.35 -9.33 19.63
C PHE A 358 18.62 -8.49 19.40
N ASP A 359 19.81 -9.06 19.68
CA ASP A 359 21.10 -8.37 19.48
C ASP A 359 21.32 -8.00 18.01
N LYS A 360 20.77 -8.80 17.11
CA LYS A 360 20.74 -8.54 15.66
C LYS A 360 19.33 -8.17 15.25
N GLY A 361 19.22 -7.44 14.16
CA GLY A 361 17.91 -7.01 13.65
C GLY A 361 17.39 -5.71 14.27
N TRP A 362 16.26 -5.27 13.80
CA TRP A 362 15.80 -3.90 14.07
C TRP A 362 14.49 -3.89 14.87
N PHE A 363 14.51 -4.56 16.02
CA PHE A 363 13.36 -4.71 16.89
C PHE A 363 13.07 -3.45 17.72
N MET A 364 11.80 -3.23 18.02
CA MET A 364 11.29 -2.22 18.92
C MET A 364 10.02 -2.75 19.60
N ASN A 365 9.82 -2.49 20.89
CA ASN A 365 8.63 -2.89 21.60
C ASN A 365 7.42 -2.03 21.20
N ALA A 366 6.22 -2.63 21.29
CA ALA A 366 4.96 -1.90 21.13
C ALA A 366 4.90 -0.75 22.16
N THR A 367 4.76 0.47 21.69
CA THR A 367 4.95 1.69 22.49
C THR A 367 3.66 2.49 22.54
N VAL A 368 3.28 2.94 23.74
CA VAL A 368 2.13 3.81 23.98
C VAL A 368 2.57 5.03 24.79
N LEU A 369 2.18 6.23 24.32
CA LEU A 369 2.51 7.49 24.99
C LEU A 369 1.23 8.29 25.28
N ALA A 370 1.16 8.85 26.49
CA ALA A 370 0.16 9.83 26.90
C ALA A 370 0.77 11.23 27.00
N ASP A 371 -0.09 12.23 27.13
CA ASP A 371 0.29 13.64 27.26
C ASP A 371 1.24 14.12 26.13
N VAL A 372 1.02 13.61 24.92
CA VAL A 372 1.86 13.91 23.77
C VAL A 372 1.60 15.35 23.30
N PRO A 373 2.62 16.23 23.25
CA PRO A 373 2.42 17.60 22.77
C PRO A 373 2.02 17.62 21.29
N GLU A 374 1.07 18.49 20.95
CA GLU A 374 0.49 18.59 19.60
C GLU A 374 1.49 19.13 18.55
N ASP A 375 2.57 19.78 18.99
CA ASP A 375 3.65 20.26 18.16
C ASP A 375 4.86 19.31 18.10
N SER A 376 4.75 18.12 18.73
CA SER A 376 5.79 17.09 18.65
C SER A 376 5.84 16.45 17.27
N ARG A 377 6.97 15.83 16.96
CA ARG A 377 7.13 15.08 15.70
C ARG A 377 6.10 13.94 15.57
N MET A 378 5.72 13.28 16.68
CA MET A 378 4.70 12.23 16.65
C MET A 378 3.30 12.74 16.29
N ALA A 379 2.99 14.00 16.56
CA ALA A 379 1.70 14.60 16.23
C ALA A 379 1.66 15.17 14.79
N THR A 380 2.79 15.67 14.29
CA THR A 380 2.87 16.42 13.03
C THR A 380 3.42 15.64 11.85
N GLU A 381 4.24 14.61 12.10
CA GLU A 381 4.82 13.74 11.06
C GLU A 381 4.11 12.37 11.00
N GLU A 382 4.41 11.60 9.96
CA GLU A 382 3.97 10.22 9.88
C GLU A 382 4.85 9.33 10.78
N VAL A 383 4.26 8.71 11.82
CA VAL A 383 4.94 7.68 12.61
C VAL A 383 4.81 6.33 11.92
N PHE A 384 5.86 5.87 11.27
CA PHE A 384 5.85 4.61 10.51
C PHE A 384 6.51 3.47 11.28
N GLY A 385 5.96 3.17 12.48
CA GLY A 385 6.48 2.18 13.42
C GLY A 385 5.54 1.97 14.62
N PRO A 386 5.89 1.10 15.58
CA PRO A 386 4.98 0.62 16.62
C PRO A 386 4.84 1.58 17.81
N ALA A 387 4.58 2.88 17.54
CA ALA A 387 4.43 3.88 18.59
C ALA A 387 3.11 4.65 18.44
N MET A 388 2.29 4.65 19.49
CA MET A 388 0.94 5.19 19.54
C MET A 388 0.86 6.41 20.46
N PRO A 389 0.71 7.62 19.93
CA PRO A 389 0.39 8.79 20.74
C PRO A 389 -1.11 8.86 21.06
N LEU A 390 -1.43 9.21 22.32
CA LEU A 390 -2.78 9.45 22.81
C LEU A 390 -2.97 10.94 23.09
N PHE A 391 -4.12 11.48 22.62
CA PHE A 391 -4.53 12.86 22.82
C PHE A 391 -5.90 12.89 23.49
N ILE A 392 -6.09 13.79 24.45
CA ILE A 392 -7.39 13.97 25.10
C ILE A 392 -8.12 15.12 24.43
N VAL A 393 -9.42 14.95 24.20
CA VAL A 393 -10.31 15.94 23.61
C VAL A 393 -11.59 16.05 24.46
N ASP A 394 -12.22 17.21 24.42
CA ASP A 394 -13.42 17.45 25.21
C ASP A 394 -14.69 17.04 24.45
N ASP A 395 -14.70 17.20 23.13
CA ASP A 395 -15.87 16.90 22.29
C ASP A 395 -15.49 16.47 20.85
N LEU A 396 -16.52 16.22 20.05
CA LEU A 396 -16.37 15.79 18.66
C LEU A 396 -15.84 16.91 17.75
N ASP A 397 -16.16 18.17 18.03
CA ASP A 397 -15.73 19.30 17.23
C ASP A 397 -14.25 19.55 17.35
N GLU A 398 -13.73 19.48 18.57
CA GLU A 398 -12.30 19.53 18.84
C GLU A 398 -11.58 18.32 18.18
N ALA A 399 -12.14 17.12 18.34
CA ALA A 399 -11.55 15.91 17.75
C ALA A 399 -11.45 16.00 16.22
N ILE A 400 -12.52 16.45 15.53
CA ILE A 400 -12.52 16.63 14.07
C ILE A 400 -11.54 17.73 13.65
N THR A 401 -11.49 18.85 14.38
CA THR A 401 -10.55 19.94 14.09
C THR A 401 -9.12 19.47 14.16
N LYS A 402 -8.74 18.73 15.21
CA LYS A 402 -7.42 18.16 15.38
C LYS A 402 -7.14 17.05 14.38
N ALA A 403 -8.11 16.22 14.05
CA ALA A 403 -7.98 15.20 13.00
C ALA A 403 -7.60 15.83 11.65
N ASN A 404 -8.26 16.96 11.30
CA ASN A 404 -8.07 17.66 10.05
C ASN A 404 -6.85 18.58 9.99
N SER A 405 -6.18 18.87 11.11
CA SER A 405 -5.00 19.76 11.14
C SER A 405 -3.76 19.17 10.44
N SER A 406 -3.77 17.87 10.11
CA SER A 406 -2.68 17.23 9.38
C SER A 406 -2.68 17.55 7.90
N VAL A 407 -1.49 17.57 7.29
CA VAL A 407 -1.32 17.63 5.83
C VAL A 407 -1.76 16.34 5.13
N TYR A 408 -1.94 15.26 5.88
CA TYR A 408 -2.39 13.96 5.41
C TYR A 408 -3.90 13.82 5.49
N GLY A 409 -4.43 12.89 4.70
CA GLY A 409 -5.84 12.55 4.67
C GLY A 409 -6.07 11.18 4.00
N LEU A 410 -5.40 10.12 4.49
CA LEU A 410 -5.54 8.78 3.90
C LEU A 410 -6.75 8.07 4.48
N GLY A 411 -6.73 7.72 5.74
CA GLY A 411 -7.81 7.07 6.44
C GLY A 411 -8.17 7.77 7.75
N SER A 412 -9.28 7.34 8.37
CA SER A 412 -9.73 7.80 9.69
C SER A 412 -10.66 6.78 10.30
N SER A 413 -10.83 6.78 11.63
CA SER A 413 -11.87 5.97 12.26
C SER A 413 -12.55 6.72 13.41
N ILE A 414 -13.83 6.40 13.61
CA ILE A 414 -14.61 6.87 14.76
C ILE A 414 -15.28 5.71 15.48
N TRP A 415 -15.22 5.74 16.80
CA TRP A 415 -15.79 4.74 17.70
C TRP A 415 -16.89 5.39 18.56
N THR A 416 -18.12 5.06 18.29
CA THR A 416 -19.32 5.60 18.98
C THR A 416 -20.53 4.69 18.73
N ARG A 417 -21.53 4.73 19.61
CA ARG A 417 -22.85 4.13 19.40
C ARG A 417 -23.87 5.14 18.86
N ASP A 418 -23.53 6.42 18.85
CA ASP A 418 -24.36 7.50 18.34
C ASP A 418 -24.18 7.64 16.84
N LEU A 419 -25.25 7.34 16.09
CA LEU A 419 -25.27 7.43 14.63
C LEU A 419 -25.06 8.87 14.13
N ALA A 420 -25.51 9.89 14.87
CA ALA A 420 -25.33 11.28 14.48
C ALA A 420 -23.86 11.71 14.61
N LYS A 421 -23.18 11.31 15.69
CA LYS A 421 -21.71 11.49 15.85
C LYS A 421 -20.96 10.76 14.74
N ALA A 422 -21.30 9.49 14.47
CA ALA A 422 -20.66 8.68 13.43
C ALA A 422 -20.77 9.32 12.05
N ARG A 423 -22.00 9.74 11.66
CA ARG A 423 -22.26 10.40 10.39
C ARG A 423 -21.51 11.72 10.28
N ARG A 424 -21.56 12.56 11.33
CA ARG A 424 -20.87 13.84 11.33
C ARG A 424 -19.35 13.68 11.14
N ALA A 425 -18.73 12.74 11.85
CA ALA A 425 -17.31 12.48 11.69
C ALA A 425 -16.99 11.99 10.27
N ALA A 426 -17.78 11.05 9.74
CA ALA A 426 -17.57 10.52 8.39
C ALA A 426 -17.70 11.59 7.29
N GLU A 427 -18.59 12.58 7.46
CA GLU A 427 -18.78 13.68 6.53
C GLU A 427 -17.76 14.81 6.70
N SER A 428 -17.19 15.00 7.91
CA SER A 428 -16.36 16.17 8.25
C SER A 428 -14.86 15.89 8.32
N ILE A 429 -14.43 14.63 8.50
CA ILE A 429 -13.00 14.29 8.49
C ILE A 429 -12.50 14.28 7.04
N GLU A 430 -11.43 15.04 6.79
CA GLU A 430 -10.81 15.19 5.46
C GLU A 430 -9.88 14.01 5.15
N ALA A 431 -10.46 12.82 5.04
CA ALA A 431 -9.75 11.58 4.69
C ALA A 431 -10.46 10.87 3.52
N GLY A 432 -9.69 10.12 2.76
CA GLY A 432 -10.22 9.37 1.62
C GLY A 432 -11.01 8.13 2.02
N TYR A 433 -10.86 7.65 3.27
CA TYR A 433 -11.55 6.49 3.81
C TYR A 433 -11.88 6.69 5.30
N THR A 434 -13.09 6.37 5.72
CA THR A 434 -13.50 6.48 7.13
C THR A 434 -14.19 5.21 7.58
N TRP A 435 -13.70 4.61 8.67
CA TRP A 435 -14.31 3.46 9.33
C TRP A 435 -15.13 3.90 10.53
N VAL A 436 -16.30 3.30 10.72
CA VAL A 436 -17.15 3.49 11.90
C VAL A 436 -17.15 2.19 12.70
N ASN A 437 -16.65 2.23 13.93
CA ASN A 437 -16.49 1.07 14.82
C ASN A 437 -15.66 -0.07 14.19
N ASP A 438 -14.73 0.29 13.31
CA ASP A 438 -13.80 -0.59 12.59
C ASP A 438 -12.50 0.15 12.25
N ILE A 439 -11.50 -0.55 11.72
CA ILE A 439 -10.19 0.01 11.30
C ILE A 439 -9.56 -0.79 10.17
N GLN A 440 -8.73 -0.15 9.37
CA GLN A 440 -7.68 -0.71 8.50
C GLN A 440 -8.09 -1.81 7.51
N VAL A 441 -9.37 -2.08 7.29
CA VAL A 441 -9.83 -3.03 6.29
C VAL A 441 -10.17 -2.28 5.02
N ALA A 442 -9.33 -2.39 3.99
CA ALA A 442 -9.66 -1.91 2.65
C ALA A 442 -10.35 -3.06 1.88
N TYR A 443 -11.59 -2.85 1.49
CA TYR A 443 -12.38 -3.79 0.72
C TYR A 443 -12.14 -3.61 -0.77
N ASP A 444 -12.02 -4.70 -1.52
CA ASP A 444 -11.84 -4.64 -2.98
C ASP A 444 -13.00 -3.95 -3.70
N GLN A 445 -14.19 -3.92 -3.08
CA GLN A 445 -15.39 -3.31 -3.65
C GLN A 445 -15.49 -1.79 -3.43
N LEU A 446 -14.69 -1.22 -2.52
CA LEU A 446 -14.73 0.21 -2.19
C LEU A 446 -13.44 0.92 -2.64
N PRO A 447 -13.54 2.08 -3.30
CA PRO A 447 -12.36 2.82 -3.73
C PRO A 447 -11.51 3.24 -2.53
N PHE A 448 -10.24 2.93 -2.58
CA PHE A 448 -9.25 3.31 -1.58
C PHE A 448 -8.29 4.36 -2.13
N GLY A 449 -8.00 5.39 -1.37
CA GLY A 449 -7.02 6.41 -1.75
C GLY A 449 -7.19 7.69 -0.98
N GLY A 450 -6.09 8.41 -0.83
CA GLY A 450 -6.00 9.59 0.02
C GLY A 450 -6.67 10.84 -0.53
N ALA A 451 -6.73 11.83 0.36
CA ALA A 451 -6.94 13.24 0.10
C ALA A 451 -5.69 14.02 0.52
N LYS A 452 -5.63 15.33 0.28
CA LYS A 452 -4.52 16.20 0.65
C LYS A 452 -3.17 15.64 0.15
N GLN A 453 -2.13 15.62 0.99
CA GLN A 453 -0.81 15.10 0.63
C GLN A 453 -0.68 13.58 0.78
N SER A 454 -1.77 12.87 1.07
CA SER A 454 -1.81 11.40 1.00
C SER A 454 -2.01 10.87 -0.42
N GLY A 455 -2.20 11.74 -1.41
CA GLY A 455 -2.19 11.37 -2.81
C GLY A 455 -3.51 11.62 -3.52
N PHE A 456 -3.62 11.06 -4.73
CA PHE A 456 -4.81 11.15 -5.58
C PHE A 456 -4.91 9.99 -6.55
N GLY A 457 -6.10 9.80 -7.13
CA GLY A 457 -6.49 8.58 -7.79
C GLY A 457 -7.01 7.58 -6.76
N LYS A 458 -7.39 6.39 -7.22
CA LYS A 458 -7.92 5.33 -6.36
C LYS A 458 -7.30 3.98 -6.71
N GLU A 459 -7.07 3.19 -5.68
CA GLU A 459 -6.90 1.73 -5.72
C GLU A 459 -8.23 1.10 -5.25
N HIS A 460 -8.45 -0.17 -5.48
CA HIS A 460 -9.71 -0.88 -5.22
C HIS A 460 -10.92 -0.28 -5.95
N GLY A 461 -12.04 -0.97 -5.88
CA GLY A 461 -13.28 -0.56 -6.52
C GLY A 461 -13.23 -0.58 -8.05
N LEU A 462 -14.32 -0.16 -8.63
CA LEU A 462 -14.43 0.08 -10.07
C LEU A 462 -13.56 1.28 -10.49
N GLU A 463 -13.40 2.23 -9.60
CA GLU A 463 -12.62 3.47 -9.79
C GLU A 463 -11.15 3.18 -10.09
N ALA A 464 -10.56 2.15 -9.47
CA ALA A 464 -9.22 1.73 -9.82
C ALA A 464 -9.16 1.22 -11.26
N LEU A 465 -10.09 0.37 -11.69
CA LEU A 465 -10.17 -0.09 -13.08
C LEU A 465 -10.34 1.07 -14.05
N GLU A 466 -11.22 2.02 -13.73
CA GLU A 466 -11.44 3.23 -14.53
C GLU A 466 -10.17 4.09 -14.66
N GLY A 467 -9.34 4.11 -13.63
CA GLY A 467 -8.04 4.79 -13.63
C GLY A 467 -7.05 4.24 -14.66
N TYR A 468 -7.26 3.04 -15.20
CA TYR A 468 -6.46 2.43 -16.27
C TYR A 468 -7.13 2.50 -17.65
N LEU A 469 -8.24 3.22 -17.76
CA LEU A 469 -9.01 3.37 -18.99
C LEU A 469 -9.09 4.84 -19.43
N GLU A 470 -9.16 5.04 -20.74
CA GLU A 470 -9.46 6.31 -21.37
C GLU A 470 -10.86 6.29 -21.98
N LYS A 471 -11.62 7.34 -21.74
CA LYS A 471 -12.90 7.56 -22.43
C LYS A 471 -12.64 8.30 -23.76
N LYS A 472 -13.10 7.72 -24.87
CA LYS A 472 -13.08 8.35 -26.20
C LYS A 472 -14.51 8.54 -26.68
N SER A 473 -14.87 9.76 -27.05
CA SER A 473 -16.13 10.07 -27.72
C SER A 473 -16.06 9.74 -29.22
N VAL A 474 -17.14 9.16 -29.72
CA VAL A 474 -17.32 8.83 -31.16
C VAL A 474 -18.65 9.43 -31.61
N VAL A 475 -18.61 10.10 -32.75
CA VAL A 475 -19.82 10.61 -33.41
C VAL A 475 -19.88 9.96 -34.79
N LEU A 476 -20.98 9.27 -35.09
CA LEU A 476 -21.27 8.70 -36.39
C LEU A 476 -22.32 9.55 -37.07
N GLY A 477 -22.03 10.06 -38.28
CA GLY A 477 -23.02 10.58 -39.18
C GLY A 477 -23.79 9.42 -39.82
N THR A 478 -25.09 9.49 -39.81
CA THR A 478 -25.95 8.41 -40.35
C THR A 478 -26.33 8.63 -41.84
N GLY A 479 -25.79 9.65 -42.48
CA GLY A 479 -25.96 9.91 -43.91
C GLY A 479 -26.95 11.00 -44.21
#